data_7e9ac9980911421d6a7c2c588be1165a
#
_entry.id   7e9ac9980911421d6a7c2c588be1165a
#
_cell.length_a   1.000
_cell.length_b   1.000
_cell.length_c   1.000
_cell.angle_alpha   90.00
_cell.angle_beta   90.00
_cell.angle_gamma   90.00
#
_symmetry.space_group_name_H-M   'P 1'
#
loop_
_entity.id
_entity.type
_entity.pdbx_description
1 polymer ?
#
loop_
_entity_poly.entity_id
_entity_poly.type
_entity_poly.pdbx_seq_one_letter_code
_entity_poly.pdbx_strand_id
1 'polypeptide(L)'
;MATIMRVNNLTSKTELKKGMKLLIPNTRGPRANIPLFPTTRWTHIVIHHTATDQGSAYSIDGLHHQRGWENGMGYDFLIDNGTRGKTVGQIEVGPRWIKQMDGAHTKQGDWNKKAIGIAVVGNYSETGLPDKMFDSLIFLVVTLKGFYHIPDKNIVGHRDVPGSATECPGKFFPWNEFKRRIRMF
;
A
#
# COMPACT_ATOMS: atom_id res chain seq x y z
N MET A 1 -12.98 -15.12 11.92
CA MET A 1 -14.45 -15.31 11.91
C MET A 1 -15.05 -15.46 13.30
N ALA A 2 -14.56 -16.35 14.16
CA ALA A 2 -15.08 -16.56 15.52
C ALA A 2 -15.22 -15.29 16.39
N THR A 3 -14.31 -14.33 16.25
CA THR A 3 -14.32 -13.09 17.06
C THR A 3 -15.44 -12.14 16.64
N ILE A 4 -15.71 -12.00 15.35
CA ILE A 4 -16.83 -11.15 14.85
C ILE A 4 -18.16 -11.74 15.29
N MET A 5 -18.33 -13.04 15.17
CA MET A 5 -19.55 -13.73 15.61
C MET A 5 -19.82 -13.49 17.11
N ARG A 6 -18.78 -13.66 17.94
CA ARG A 6 -18.89 -13.51 19.40
C ARG A 6 -19.31 -12.10 19.83
N VAL A 7 -18.67 -11.04 19.29
CA VAL A 7 -18.95 -9.65 19.71
C VAL A 7 -20.28 -9.12 19.19
N ASN A 8 -20.85 -9.77 18.17
CA ASN A 8 -22.16 -9.42 17.62
C ASN A 8 -23.26 -10.40 18.04
N ASN A 9 -22.98 -11.32 18.97
CA ASN A 9 -23.90 -12.37 19.40
C ASN A 9 -24.48 -13.21 18.23
N LEU A 10 -23.65 -13.44 17.19
CA LEU A 10 -24.03 -14.21 16.03
C LEU A 10 -23.75 -15.71 16.26
N THR A 11 -24.60 -16.55 15.75
CA THR A 11 -24.40 -18.01 15.70
C THR A 11 -24.21 -18.45 14.25
N SER A 12 -23.80 -19.70 14.02
CA SER A 12 -23.71 -20.29 12.66
C SER A 12 -25.07 -20.34 11.94
N LYS A 13 -26.18 -20.19 12.68
CA LYS A 13 -27.55 -20.14 12.15
C LYS A 13 -28.06 -18.71 11.96
N THR A 14 -27.31 -17.68 12.32
CA THR A 14 -27.74 -16.28 12.19
C THR A 14 -27.68 -15.87 10.73
N GLU A 15 -28.83 -15.52 10.16
CA GLU A 15 -28.90 -14.99 8.80
C GLU A 15 -28.52 -13.49 8.81
N LEU A 16 -27.52 -13.13 8.00
CA LEU A 16 -27.09 -11.74 7.84
C LEU A 16 -27.99 -11.03 6.83
N LYS A 17 -28.64 -9.95 7.27
CA LYS A 17 -29.54 -9.16 6.41
C LYS A 17 -28.82 -7.89 5.90
N LYS A 18 -29.18 -7.47 4.69
CA LYS A 18 -28.69 -6.19 4.12
C LYS A 18 -29.04 -5.02 5.07
N GLY A 19 -28.04 -4.20 5.39
CA GLY A 19 -28.20 -3.07 6.33
C GLY A 19 -27.95 -3.41 7.80
N MET A 20 -27.68 -4.67 8.14
CA MET A 20 -27.31 -5.05 9.50
C MET A 20 -25.96 -4.43 9.88
N LYS A 21 -25.92 -3.70 11.00
CA LYS A 21 -24.67 -3.13 11.53
C LYS A 21 -23.95 -4.19 12.34
N LEU A 22 -22.72 -4.51 11.96
CA LEU A 22 -21.86 -5.44 12.68
C LEU A 22 -20.69 -4.67 13.33
N LEU A 23 -20.46 -4.95 14.60
CA LEU A 23 -19.26 -4.51 15.28
C LEU A 23 -18.11 -5.44 14.84
N ILE A 24 -17.08 -4.88 14.20
CA ILE A 24 -15.88 -5.61 13.84
C ILE A 24 -14.80 -5.27 14.88
N PRO A 25 -14.51 -6.16 15.82
CA PRO A 25 -13.58 -5.87 16.90
C PRO A 25 -12.14 -5.75 16.35
N ASN A 26 -11.35 -4.94 17.02
CA ASN A 26 -9.95 -4.68 16.68
C ASN A 26 -9.72 -4.07 15.29
N THR A 27 -10.75 -3.54 14.64
CA THR A 27 -10.57 -2.66 13.49
C THR A 27 -10.13 -1.27 13.95
N ARG A 28 -8.97 -1.20 14.58
CA ARG A 28 -8.15 -0.01 14.43
C ARG A 28 -7.49 -0.14 13.06
N GLY A 29 -8.31 -0.03 12.01
CA GLY A 29 -7.80 0.16 10.67
C GLY A 29 -6.88 1.38 10.66
N PRO A 30 -5.94 1.45 9.74
CA PRO A 30 -5.09 2.62 9.59
C PRO A 30 -6.02 3.83 9.44
N ARG A 31 -5.96 4.77 10.39
CA ARG A 31 -6.70 6.04 10.32
C ARG A 31 -5.93 6.94 9.36
N ALA A 32 -6.02 6.66 8.07
CA ALA A 32 -5.46 7.51 7.05
C ALA A 32 -6.61 8.20 6.32
N ASN A 33 -6.60 9.53 6.32
CA ASN A 33 -7.39 10.28 5.36
C ASN A 33 -6.63 10.22 4.03
N ILE A 34 -7.06 9.34 3.13
CA ILE A 34 -6.47 9.19 1.80
C ILE A 34 -7.29 10.09 0.88
N PRO A 35 -6.71 11.21 0.40
CA PRO A 35 -7.39 12.02 -0.60
C PRO A 35 -7.47 11.26 -1.91
N LEU A 36 -8.66 11.12 -2.46
CA LEU A 36 -8.90 10.47 -3.75
C LEU A 36 -9.33 11.52 -4.78
N PHE A 37 -8.66 11.52 -5.92
CA PHE A 37 -8.89 12.49 -7.00
C PHE A 37 -9.49 11.77 -8.21
N PRO A 38 -10.71 12.11 -8.66
CA PRO A 38 -11.33 11.48 -9.82
C PRO A 38 -10.48 11.65 -11.09
N THR A 39 -10.03 10.54 -11.65
CA THR A 39 -9.23 10.52 -12.88
C THR A 39 -9.22 9.10 -13.48
N THR A 40 -9.06 8.99 -14.77
CA THR A 40 -8.86 7.72 -15.49
C THR A 40 -7.38 7.36 -15.67
N ARG A 41 -6.47 8.19 -15.16
CA ARG A 41 -5.03 8.05 -15.31
C ARG A 41 -4.48 6.78 -14.67
N TRP A 42 -4.94 6.48 -13.44
CA TRP A 42 -4.39 5.41 -12.64
C TRP A 42 -4.95 4.05 -13.04
N THR A 43 -4.14 3.26 -13.75
CA THR A 43 -4.51 1.94 -14.28
C THR A 43 -3.71 0.80 -13.65
N HIS A 44 -2.65 1.11 -12.88
CA HIS A 44 -1.76 0.15 -12.24
C HIS A 44 -1.41 0.57 -10.82
N ILE A 45 -1.00 -0.41 -9.99
CA ILE A 45 -0.36 -0.18 -8.70
C ILE A 45 0.97 -0.93 -8.70
N VAL A 46 2.04 -0.27 -8.28
CA VAL A 46 3.37 -0.89 -8.13
C VAL A 46 3.76 -0.89 -6.67
N ILE A 47 4.01 -2.08 -6.13
CA ILE A 47 4.43 -2.29 -4.74
C ILE A 47 5.95 -2.28 -4.68
N HIS A 48 6.47 -1.50 -3.73
CA HIS A 48 7.89 -1.36 -3.44
C HIS A 48 8.20 -1.63 -1.97
N HIS A 49 9.46 -1.86 -1.69
CA HIS A 49 10.05 -1.64 -0.37
C HIS A 49 11.06 -0.50 -0.46
N THR A 50 11.42 0.08 0.69
CA THR A 50 12.45 1.13 0.72
C THR A 50 13.86 0.57 0.69
N ALA A 51 14.04 -0.73 0.97
CA ALA A 51 15.31 -1.40 1.19
C ALA A 51 16.15 -0.73 2.30
N THR A 52 15.48 -0.15 3.32
CA THR A 52 16.08 0.52 4.47
C THR A 52 15.37 0.10 5.74
N ASP A 53 16.09 0.00 6.87
CA ASP A 53 15.49 -0.38 8.16
C ASP A 53 14.68 0.74 8.81
N GLN A 54 14.88 1.96 8.38
CA GLN A 54 14.20 3.14 8.90
C GLN A 54 13.71 4.05 7.79
N GLY A 55 12.56 4.69 8.01
CA GLY A 55 12.03 5.62 7.05
C GLY A 55 10.79 6.36 7.56
N SER A 56 10.51 7.46 6.89
CA SER A 56 9.25 8.22 6.91
C SER A 56 9.16 8.97 5.59
N ALA A 57 7.98 9.46 5.21
CA ALA A 57 7.85 10.25 3.97
C ALA A 57 8.84 11.43 3.97
N TYR A 58 8.98 12.12 5.10
CA TYR A 58 9.91 13.23 5.24
C TYR A 58 11.38 12.81 5.03
N SER A 59 11.83 11.72 5.65
CA SER A 59 13.24 11.29 5.51
C SER A 59 13.55 10.75 4.11
N ILE A 60 12.61 10.05 3.48
CA ILE A 60 12.77 9.54 2.11
C ILE A 60 12.71 10.69 1.10
N ASP A 61 11.86 11.68 1.34
CA ASP A 61 11.79 12.90 0.54
C ASP A 61 13.14 13.63 0.53
N GLY A 62 13.73 13.82 1.71
CA GLY A 62 15.06 14.43 1.85
C GLY A 62 16.16 13.63 1.15
N LEU A 63 16.15 12.28 1.26
CA LEU A 63 17.11 11.43 0.55
C LEU A 63 16.96 11.52 -0.97
N HIS A 64 15.73 11.61 -1.46
CA HIS A 64 15.49 11.74 -2.90
C HIS A 64 15.89 13.11 -3.43
N HIS A 65 15.69 14.19 -2.66
CA HIS A 65 16.22 15.51 -2.99
C HIS A 65 17.75 15.52 -3.06
N GLN A 66 18.44 14.88 -2.11
CA GLN A 66 19.92 14.75 -2.13
C GLN A 66 20.42 13.99 -3.37
N ARG A 67 19.59 13.12 -3.97
CA ARG A 67 19.88 12.42 -5.25
C ARG A 67 19.56 13.26 -6.49
N GLY A 68 19.21 14.52 -6.32
CA GLY A 68 18.85 15.43 -7.42
C GLY A 68 17.40 15.31 -7.90
N TRP A 69 16.50 14.67 -7.12
CA TRP A 69 15.09 14.56 -7.48
C TRP A 69 14.32 15.78 -6.98
N GLU A 70 14.15 16.79 -7.84
CA GLU A 70 13.54 18.08 -7.51
C GLU A 70 12.16 17.99 -6.86
N ASN A 71 11.38 16.95 -7.19
CA ASN A 71 10.04 16.75 -6.65
C ASN A 71 9.99 15.75 -5.47
N GLY A 72 11.13 15.51 -4.81
CA GLY A 72 11.24 14.74 -3.59
C GLY A 72 10.83 13.28 -3.71
N MET A 73 10.09 12.76 -2.73
CA MET A 73 9.73 11.34 -2.63
C MET A 73 9.07 10.83 -3.92
N GLY A 74 9.66 9.79 -4.52
CA GLY A 74 9.22 9.23 -5.79
C GLY A 74 7.93 8.40 -5.71
N TYR A 75 7.56 7.94 -4.51
CA TYR A 75 6.37 7.16 -4.26
C TYR A 75 5.15 8.06 -4.03
N ASP A 76 3.95 7.56 -4.34
CA ASP A 76 2.68 8.24 -4.04
C ASP A 76 2.26 8.02 -2.59
N PHE A 77 2.56 6.83 -2.05
CA PHE A 77 2.27 6.47 -0.66
C PHE A 77 3.44 5.74 -0.02
N LEU A 78 3.57 5.91 1.30
CA LEU A 78 4.50 5.18 2.14
C LEU A 78 3.78 4.53 3.30
N ILE A 79 4.17 3.31 3.66
CA ILE A 79 3.69 2.61 4.86
C ILE A 79 4.85 2.48 5.83
N ASP A 80 4.69 3.09 7.01
CA ASP A 80 5.74 3.22 8.01
C ASP A 80 5.90 1.96 8.87
N ASN A 81 7.13 1.72 9.32
CA ASN A 81 7.49 0.60 10.20
C ASN A 81 7.66 0.97 11.68
N GLY A 82 7.20 2.16 12.08
CA GLY A 82 7.30 2.64 13.46
C GLY A 82 8.59 3.37 13.80
N THR A 83 9.49 3.55 12.83
CA THR A 83 10.70 4.37 12.99
C THR A 83 10.43 5.85 12.72
N ARG A 84 11.40 6.71 13.00
CA ARG A 84 11.32 8.15 12.72
C ARG A 84 10.09 8.85 13.34
N GLY A 85 9.63 8.38 14.51
CA GLY A 85 8.47 8.95 15.22
C GLY A 85 7.11 8.61 14.62
N LYS A 86 7.06 7.64 13.72
CA LYS A 86 5.83 7.16 13.09
C LYS A 86 5.25 5.93 13.80
N THR A 87 4.00 5.61 13.51
CA THR A 87 3.36 4.40 14.02
C THR A 87 3.53 3.26 13.00
N VAL A 88 3.75 2.03 13.49
CA VAL A 88 3.79 0.84 12.61
C VAL A 88 2.50 0.72 11.81
N GLY A 89 2.62 0.66 10.48
CA GLY A 89 1.48 0.60 9.56
C GLY A 89 0.80 1.95 9.31
N GLN A 90 1.35 3.07 9.76
CA GLN A 90 0.88 4.39 9.38
C GLN A 90 1.04 4.57 7.87
N ILE A 91 0.00 5.09 7.20
CA ILE A 91 0.05 5.43 5.78
C ILE A 91 0.35 6.91 5.67
N GLU A 92 1.43 7.25 4.98
CA GLU A 92 1.78 8.62 4.63
C GLU A 92 1.49 8.87 3.14
N VAL A 93 0.97 10.05 2.85
CA VAL A 93 0.63 10.49 1.48
C VAL A 93 1.78 11.32 0.94
N GLY A 94 2.31 10.94 -0.20
CA GLY A 94 3.42 11.62 -0.85
C GLY A 94 3.01 12.94 -1.51
N PRO A 95 3.97 13.89 -1.65
CA PRO A 95 3.70 15.16 -2.30
C PRO A 95 3.26 15.02 -3.75
N ARG A 96 3.74 13.99 -4.46
CA ARG A 96 3.35 13.70 -5.85
C ARG A 96 1.88 13.30 -5.97
N TRP A 97 1.38 12.52 -5.01
CA TRP A 97 -0.03 12.18 -4.94
C TRP A 97 -0.91 13.42 -4.72
N ILE A 98 -0.54 14.27 -3.76
CA ILE A 98 -1.31 15.49 -3.47
C ILE A 98 -1.36 16.44 -4.67
N LYS A 99 -0.23 16.57 -5.38
CA LYS A 99 -0.11 17.43 -6.56
C LYS A 99 -0.54 16.73 -7.86
N GLN A 100 -0.95 15.46 -7.81
CA GLN A 100 -1.29 14.65 -8.97
C GLN A 100 -0.20 14.64 -10.06
N MET A 101 1.05 14.56 -9.62
CA MET A 101 2.24 14.51 -10.48
C MET A 101 2.55 13.07 -10.90
N ASP A 102 3.45 12.92 -11.88
CA ASP A 102 4.04 11.63 -12.20
C ASP A 102 4.87 11.11 -11.04
N GLY A 103 4.79 9.81 -10.77
CA GLY A 103 5.70 9.14 -9.85
C GLY A 103 7.16 9.24 -10.32
N ALA A 104 8.08 8.79 -9.47
CA ALA A 104 9.48 8.56 -9.81
C ALA A 104 9.96 7.27 -9.14
N HIS A 105 9.14 6.22 -9.19
CA HIS A 105 9.36 4.96 -8.48
C HIS A 105 9.75 3.81 -9.41
N THR A 106 9.68 3.98 -10.72
CA THR A 106 10.23 3.06 -11.71
C THR A 106 11.10 3.81 -12.72
N LYS A 107 11.98 3.09 -13.42
CA LYS A 107 12.79 3.66 -14.53
C LYS A 107 12.20 3.36 -15.91
N GLN A 108 11.13 2.56 -15.97
CA GLN A 108 10.64 1.94 -17.19
C GLN A 108 9.48 2.74 -17.79
N GLY A 109 9.71 3.32 -18.98
CA GLY A 109 8.69 3.91 -19.85
C GLY A 109 7.67 4.79 -19.13
N ASP A 110 6.40 4.59 -19.45
CA ASP A 110 5.29 5.39 -18.92
C ASP A 110 4.71 4.89 -17.58
N TRP A 111 5.40 3.98 -16.89
CA TRP A 111 4.88 3.42 -15.64
C TRP A 111 4.64 4.49 -14.58
N ASN A 112 5.54 5.45 -14.43
CA ASN A 112 5.37 6.56 -13.50
C ASN A 112 4.16 7.46 -13.79
N LYS A 113 3.66 7.43 -15.04
CA LYS A 113 2.49 8.23 -15.45
C LYS A 113 1.16 7.54 -15.15
N LYS A 114 1.13 6.20 -15.14
CA LYS A 114 -0.09 5.40 -15.05
C LYS A 114 -0.20 4.52 -13.81
N ALA A 115 0.88 4.38 -13.06
CA ALA A 115 0.94 3.51 -11.89
C ALA A 115 1.07 4.30 -10.60
N ILE A 116 0.27 3.92 -9.61
CA ILE A 116 0.39 4.42 -8.23
C ILE A 116 1.52 3.64 -7.55
N GLY A 117 2.55 4.33 -7.10
CA GLY A 117 3.68 3.74 -6.38
C GLY A 117 3.44 3.70 -4.87
N ILE A 118 3.39 2.51 -4.28
CA ILE A 118 3.27 2.31 -2.83
C ILE A 118 4.55 1.67 -2.32
N ALA A 119 5.27 2.33 -1.43
CA ALA A 119 6.42 1.76 -0.77
C ALA A 119 6.12 1.39 0.69
N VAL A 120 6.72 0.30 1.14
CA VAL A 120 6.67 -0.16 2.53
C VAL A 120 8.06 -0.04 3.12
N VAL A 121 8.20 0.64 4.27
CA VAL A 121 9.50 0.86 4.91
C VAL A 121 10.04 -0.46 5.46
N GLY A 122 11.19 -0.88 4.95
CA GLY A 122 11.87 -2.11 5.33
C GLY A 122 12.65 -2.72 4.18
N ASN A 123 13.44 -3.78 4.46
CA ASN A 123 14.13 -4.59 3.46
C ASN A 123 13.55 -6.01 3.44
N TYR A 124 12.57 -6.24 2.58
CA TYR A 124 11.90 -7.55 2.48
C TYR A 124 12.62 -8.54 1.55
N SER A 125 13.87 -8.23 1.18
CA SER A 125 14.83 -9.23 0.70
C SER A 125 15.55 -9.92 1.85
N GLU A 126 15.46 -9.41 3.09
CA GLU A 126 16.12 -9.93 4.29
C GLU A 126 15.13 -10.42 5.34
N THR A 127 14.03 -9.71 5.53
CA THR A 127 13.03 -10.00 6.56
C THR A 127 11.62 -10.11 6.00
N GLY A 128 10.71 -10.75 6.74
CA GLY A 128 9.28 -10.79 6.40
C GLY A 128 8.59 -9.46 6.67
N LEU A 129 7.50 -9.21 5.96
CA LEU A 129 6.65 -8.04 6.15
C LEU A 129 5.79 -8.21 7.41
N PRO A 130 5.87 -7.30 8.42
CA PRO A 130 5.06 -7.39 9.63
C PRO A 130 3.55 -7.26 9.34
N ASP A 131 2.73 -8.04 10.05
CA ASP A 131 1.28 -8.13 9.83
C ASP A 131 0.58 -6.77 9.83
N LYS A 132 0.94 -5.88 10.75
CA LYS A 132 0.32 -4.56 10.87
C LYS A 132 0.56 -3.66 9.67
N MET A 133 1.75 -3.74 9.09
CA MET A 133 2.10 -3.04 7.85
C MET A 133 1.42 -3.69 6.66
N PHE A 134 1.36 -5.02 6.67
CA PHE A 134 0.66 -5.80 5.64
C PHE A 134 -0.84 -5.48 5.61
N ASP A 135 -1.50 -5.38 6.77
CA ASP A 135 -2.91 -4.98 6.87
C ASP A 135 -3.13 -3.57 6.29
N SER A 136 -2.21 -2.63 6.57
CA SER A 136 -2.27 -1.27 6.03
C SER A 136 -2.09 -1.25 4.51
N LEU A 137 -1.18 -2.07 3.99
CA LEU A 137 -0.97 -2.22 2.55
C LEU A 137 -2.23 -2.77 1.86
N ILE A 138 -2.83 -3.82 2.42
CA ILE A 138 -4.08 -4.40 1.88
C ILE A 138 -5.19 -3.35 1.87
N PHE A 139 -5.38 -2.63 2.99
CA PHE A 139 -6.37 -1.56 3.09
C PHE A 139 -6.18 -0.50 2.00
N LEU A 140 -4.95 0.01 1.84
CA LEU A 140 -4.63 1.03 0.85
C LEU A 140 -4.87 0.53 -0.58
N VAL A 141 -4.35 -0.65 -0.91
CA VAL A 141 -4.50 -1.25 -2.24
C VAL A 141 -5.97 -1.50 -2.58
N VAL A 142 -6.75 -2.07 -1.66
CA VAL A 142 -8.19 -2.31 -1.87
C VAL A 142 -8.95 -1.00 -2.07
N THR A 143 -8.63 0.03 -1.30
CA THR A 143 -9.22 1.38 -1.44
C THR A 143 -8.94 1.95 -2.83
N LEU A 144 -7.67 1.96 -3.25
CA LEU A 144 -7.25 2.54 -4.53
C LEU A 144 -7.77 1.72 -5.73
N LYS A 145 -7.64 0.38 -5.68
CA LYS A 145 -8.14 -0.46 -6.79
C LYS A 145 -9.65 -0.32 -6.97
N GLY A 146 -10.39 -0.24 -5.87
CA GLY A 146 -11.84 -0.07 -5.92
C GLY A 146 -12.25 1.28 -6.50
N PHE A 147 -11.59 2.37 -6.07
CA PHE A 147 -11.92 3.71 -6.54
C PHE A 147 -11.54 3.95 -8.01
N TYR A 148 -10.36 3.47 -8.44
CA TYR A 148 -9.86 3.66 -9.81
C TYR A 148 -10.18 2.49 -10.75
N HIS A 149 -10.90 1.48 -10.28
CA HIS A 149 -11.24 0.27 -11.06
C HIS A 149 -10.01 -0.46 -11.62
N ILE A 150 -8.93 -0.52 -10.81
CA ILE A 150 -7.68 -1.18 -11.22
C ILE A 150 -7.83 -2.69 -11.07
N PRO A 151 -7.72 -3.47 -12.16
CA PRO A 151 -7.84 -4.92 -12.09
C PRO A 151 -6.65 -5.55 -11.36
N ASP A 152 -6.87 -6.66 -10.66
CA ASP A 152 -5.85 -7.34 -9.85
C ASP A 152 -4.57 -7.67 -10.62
N LYS A 153 -4.67 -8.01 -11.91
CA LYS A 153 -3.52 -8.27 -12.78
C LYS A 153 -2.59 -7.08 -12.98
N ASN A 154 -3.10 -5.87 -12.75
CA ASN A 154 -2.35 -4.62 -12.86
C ASN A 154 -1.74 -4.17 -11.52
N ILE A 155 -1.83 -5.00 -10.48
CA ILE A 155 -1.21 -4.77 -9.17
C ILE A 155 0.02 -5.68 -9.08
N VAL A 156 1.19 -5.09 -9.22
CA VAL A 156 2.46 -5.80 -9.43
C VAL A 156 3.54 -5.33 -8.46
N GLY A 157 4.61 -6.10 -8.31
CA GLY A 157 5.83 -5.64 -7.67
C GLY A 157 6.71 -4.86 -8.64
N HIS A 158 7.63 -4.05 -8.12
CA HIS A 158 8.58 -3.34 -8.98
C HIS A 158 9.37 -4.32 -9.88
N ARG A 159 9.75 -5.47 -9.36
CA ARG A 159 10.46 -6.51 -10.14
C ARG A 159 9.64 -7.06 -11.33
N ASP A 160 8.31 -6.94 -11.26
CA ASP A 160 7.41 -7.47 -12.30
C ASP A 160 7.10 -6.43 -13.37
N VAL A 161 7.58 -5.19 -13.22
CA VAL A 161 7.48 -4.14 -14.25
C VAL A 161 8.40 -4.50 -15.40
N PRO A 162 7.89 -4.61 -16.66
CA PRO A 162 8.71 -5.02 -17.81
C PRO A 162 9.98 -4.16 -17.96
N GLY A 163 11.13 -4.81 -18.05
CA GLY A 163 12.45 -4.16 -18.15
C GLY A 163 13.07 -3.76 -16.81
N SER A 164 12.44 -4.07 -15.67
CA SER A 164 13.04 -3.86 -14.35
C SER A 164 14.11 -4.90 -14.04
N ALA A 165 15.23 -4.41 -13.51
CA ALA A 165 16.32 -5.25 -12.97
C ALA A 165 16.42 -5.03 -11.46
N THR A 166 15.45 -5.56 -10.71
CA THR A 166 15.37 -5.39 -9.25
C THR A 166 14.62 -6.56 -8.59
N GLU A 167 14.95 -6.87 -7.34
CA GLU A 167 14.18 -7.81 -6.51
C GLU A 167 13.01 -7.17 -5.76
N CYS A 168 12.91 -5.83 -5.78
CA CYS A 168 11.88 -5.07 -5.08
C CYS A 168 10.46 -5.59 -5.41
N PRO A 169 9.59 -5.82 -4.43
CA PRO A 169 9.68 -5.48 -3.00
C PRO A 169 10.38 -6.54 -2.14
N GLY A 170 11.15 -7.46 -2.70
CA GLY A 170 11.95 -8.44 -1.99
C GLY A 170 11.35 -9.86 -1.98
N LYS A 171 12.23 -10.87 -1.77
CA LYS A 171 11.87 -12.29 -1.85
C LYS A 171 10.94 -12.76 -0.73
N PHE A 172 10.98 -12.10 0.44
CA PHE A 172 10.11 -12.42 1.57
C PHE A 172 8.79 -11.64 1.59
N PHE A 173 8.50 -10.85 0.54
CA PHE A 173 7.18 -10.24 0.41
C PHE A 173 6.12 -11.34 0.20
N PRO A 174 5.01 -11.36 0.97
CA PRO A 174 4.07 -12.49 1.00
C PRO A 174 3.07 -12.44 -0.16
N TRP A 175 3.54 -12.60 -1.42
CA TRP A 175 2.74 -12.43 -2.63
C TRP A 175 1.49 -13.30 -2.69
N ASN A 176 1.58 -14.57 -2.29
CA ASN A 176 0.43 -15.49 -2.35
C ASN A 176 -0.70 -14.99 -1.44
N GLU A 177 -0.35 -14.61 -0.22
CA GLU A 177 -1.31 -14.07 0.74
C GLU A 177 -1.81 -12.68 0.31
N PHE A 178 -0.94 -11.83 -0.21
CA PHE A 178 -1.31 -10.53 -0.76
C PHE A 178 -2.38 -10.68 -1.86
N LYS A 179 -2.10 -11.50 -2.89
CA LYS A 179 -3.04 -11.75 -3.99
C LYS A 179 -4.35 -12.36 -3.50
N ARG A 180 -4.29 -13.27 -2.52
CA ARG A 180 -5.48 -13.83 -1.91
C ARG A 180 -6.34 -12.77 -1.23
N ARG A 181 -5.72 -11.90 -0.44
CA ARG A 181 -6.45 -10.89 0.36
C ARG A 181 -7.06 -9.78 -0.50
N ILE A 182 -6.38 -9.28 -1.51
CA ILE A 182 -6.92 -8.22 -2.38
C ILE A 182 -8.10 -8.70 -3.25
N ARG A 183 -8.22 -10.03 -3.50
CA ARG A 183 -9.35 -10.63 -4.23
C ARG A 183 -10.63 -10.77 -3.40
N MET A 184 -10.54 -10.65 -2.09
CA MET A 184 -11.69 -10.79 -1.20
C MET A 184 -12.60 -9.56 -1.20
N PHE A 185 -12.17 -8.51 -1.86
CA PHE A 185 -12.83 -7.22 -1.99
C PHE A 185 -12.90 -6.81 -3.46
#